data_73b26be0835183df29df8e610b16c152
#
_entry.id   73b26be0835183df29df8e610b16c152
#
_cell.length_a   1.000
_cell.length_b   1.000
_cell.length_c   1.000
_cell.angle_alpha   90.00
_cell.angle_beta   90.00
_cell.angle_gamma   90.00
#
_symmetry.space_group_name_H-M   'P 1'
#
loop_
_entity.id
_entity.type
_entity.pdbx_description
1 polymer ?
#
loop_
_entity_poly.entity_id
_entity_poly.type
_entity_poly.pdbx_seq_one_letter_code
_entity_poly.pdbx_strand_id
1 'polypeptide(L)'
;MKTLLPLLLLSVATGLAVGAPPLHTAPAALDLSGAWRFALDRADAGIREGWFERSLPDAIQLPGVLQAQGYGDEISTNTPWVLSLYDKNWFLREDYKPYAGPASVKVPFLSQPPRHYLGVAWYQRDIEIPRHWMGRRIELFLERARWETRAWLDQRLLGTNNSLCVPHVF
;
A
#
# COMPACT_ATOMS: atom_id res chain seq x y z
N MET A 1 -35.49 82.80 14.46
CA MET A 1 -35.60 81.36 14.03
C MET A 1 -34.29 81.01 13.35
N LYS A 2 -33.44 80.18 14.03
CA LYS A 2 -32.15 79.73 13.50
C LYS A 2 -32.31 78.26 13.05
N THR A 3 -32.29 78.06 11.76
CA THR A 3 -32.29 76.69 11.16
C THR A 3 -30.89 76.10 11.19
N LEU A 4 -30.71 75.04 11.95
CA LEU A 4 -29.49 74.20 11.95
C LEU A 4 -29.62 73.18 10.83
N LEU A 5 -28.62 73.18 9.93
CA LEU A 5 -28.44 72.19 8.87
C LEU A 5 -27.56 71.03 9.42
N PRO A 6 -27.95 69.75 9.35
CA PRO A 6 -27.07 68.68 9.79
C PRO A 6 -26.02 68.31 8.71
N LEU A 7 -24.78 68.30 9.13
CA LEU A 7 -23.62 67.88 8.32
C LEU A 7 -23.58 66.33 8.22
N LEU A 8 -23.82 65.83 7.04
CA LEU A 8 -23.76 64.40 6.76
C LEU A 8 -22.27 63.94 6.53
N LEU A 9 -21.69 63.30 7.52
CA LEU A 9 -20.35 62.69 7.36
C LEU A 9 -20.46 61.36 6.58
N LEU A 10 -19.98 61.37 5.35
CA LEU A 10 -19.85 60.17 4.51
C LEU A 10 -18.51 59.47 4.82
N SER A 11 -18.53 58.38 5.60
CA SER A 11 -17.34 57.56 5.84
C SER A 11 -17.15 56.58 4.69
N VAL A 12 -16.10 56.79 3.89
CA VAL A 12 -15.66 55.82 2.85
C VAL A 12 -14.83 54.76 3.54
N ALA A 13 -15.39 53.57 3.73
CA ALA A 13 -14.66 52.42 4.18
C ALA A 13 -13.89 51.83 3.00
N THR A 14 -12.58 52.05 2.94
CA THR A 14 -11.67 51.36 2.02
C THR A 14 -11.45 49.92 2.53
N GLY A 15 -12.25 49.00 2.04
CA GLY A 15 -12.06 47.57 2.29
C GLY A 15 -10.77 47.08 1.60
N LEU A 16 -9.73 46.77 2.38
CA LEU A 16 -8.62 46.00 1.91
C LEU A 16 -9.11 44.59 1.56
N ALA A 17 -9.17 44.26 0.27
CA ALA A 17 -9.41 42.90 -0.19
C ALA A 17 -8.21 42.05 0.22
N VAL A 18 -8.36 41.30 1.32
CA VAL A 18 -7.42 40.23 1.66
C VAL A 18 -7.59 39.16 0.59
N GLY A 19 -6.61 39.08 -0.32
CA GLY A 19 -6.58 38.03 -1.34
C GLY A 19 -6.62 36.66 -0.65
N ALA A 20 -7.56 35.81 -1.09
CA ALA A 20 -7.62 34.44 -0.62
C ALA A 20 -6.24 33.77 -0.86
N PRO A 21 -5.74 32.98 0.11
CA PRO A 21 -4.50 32.25 -0.09
C PRO A 21 -4.62 31.38 -1.36
N PRO A 22 -3.53 31.20 -2.13
CA PRO A 22 -3.58 30.38 -3.32
C PRO A 22 -4.06 28.98 -2.93
N LEU A 23 -5.08 28.51 -3.62
CA LEU A 23 -5.52 27.11 -3.52
C LEU A 23 -4.30 26.25 -3.79
N HIS A 24 -3.84 25.52 -2.77
CA HIS A 24 -2.84 24.48 -2.97
C HIS A 24 -3.42 23.46 -3.94
N THR A 25 -3.06 23.56 -5.20
CA THR A 25 -3.36 22.50 -6.17
C THR A 25 -2.68 21.24 -5.67
N ALA A 26 -3.47 20.19 -5.47
CA ALA A 26 -2.91 18.88 -5.12
C ALA A 26 -1.81 18.52 -6.14
N PRO A 27 -0.70 17.92 -5.69
CA PRO A 27 0.36 17.51 -6.59
C PRO A 27 -0.22 16.61 -7.69
N ALA A 28 0.25 16.78 -8.92
CA ALA A 28 -0.15 15.91 -10.00
C ALA A 28 0.23 14.47 -9.65
N ALA A 29 -0.73 13.57 -9.68
CA ALA A 29 -0.54 12.16 -9.33
C ALA A 29 -1.08 11.25 -10.44
N LEU A 30 -0.41 10.12 -10.66
CA LEU A 30 -0.87 9.04 -11.51
C LEU A 30 -1.32 7.89 -10.61
N ASP A 31 -2.58 7.52 -10.70
CA ASP A 31 -3.11 6.38 -9.95
C ASP A 31 -2.58 5.08 -10.56
N LEU A 32 -1.92 4.27 -9.72
CA LEU A 32 -1.38 2.97 -10.08
C LEU A 32 -2.25 1.81 -9.57
N SER A 33 -3.47 2.06 -9.13
CA SER A 33 -4.43 1.00 -8.80
C SER A 33 -4.80 0.17 -10.04
N GLY A 34 -5.27 -1.06 -9.81
CA GLY A 34 -5.68 -1.98 -10.87
C GLY A 34 -4.77 -3.19 -11.01
N ALA A 35 -4.72 -3.77 -12.20
CA ALA A 35 -3.97 -5.01 -12.47
C ALA A 35 -2.46 -4.77 -12.54
N TRP A 36 -1.72 -5.64 -11.85
CA TRP A 36 -0.26 -5.71 -11.88
C TRP A 36 0.17 -7.13 -12.25
N ARG A 37 1.27 -7.28 -12.98
CA ARG A 37 1.93 -8.58 -13.10
C ARG A 37 2.52 -8.97 -11.74
N PHE A 38 2.54 -10.28 -11.46
CA PHE A 38 2.80 -10.78 -10.12
C PHE A 38 3.51 -12.12 -10.15
N ALA A 39 4.29 -12.40 -9.11
CA ALA A 39 4.80 -13.74 -8.82
C ALA A 39 5.18 -13.89 -7.34
N LEU A 40 4.91 -15.06 -6.77
CA LEU A 40 5.44 -15.46 -5.46
C LEU A 40 6.87 -15.96 -5.62
N ASP A 41 7.79 -15.39 -4.86
CA ASP A 41 9.20 -15.79 -4.86
C ASP A 41 9.51 -16.60 -3.58
N ARG A 42 9.13 -17.85 -3.59
CA ARG A 42 9.25 -18.75 -2.42
C ARG A 42 10.70 -19.07 -2.04
N ALA A 43 11.61 -18.94 -2.97
CA ALA A 43 13.03 -19.25 -2.79
C ALA A 43 13.91 -18.02 -2.57
N ASP A 44 13.31 -16.81 -2.55
CA ASP A 44 14.03 -15.53 -2.53
C ASP A 44 15.12 -15.50 -3.63
N ALA A 45 14.75 -15.92 -4.81
CA ALA A 45 15.65 -16.09 -5.95
C ALA A 45 15.55 -14.93 -6.96
N GLY A 46 14.48 -14.15 -6.91
CA GLY A 46 14.12 -13.21 -7.95
C GLY A 46 15.17 -12.15 -8.25
N ILE A 47 15.90 -11.67 -7.24
CA ILE A 47 17.00 -10.72 -7.47
C ILE A 47 18.14 -11.41 -8.22
N ARG A 48 18.55 -12.60 -7.76
CA ARG A 48 19.65 -13.38 -8.38
C ARG A 48 19.30 -13.80 -9.81
N GLU A 49 18.04 -14.07 -10.08
CA GLU A 49 17.54 -14.54 -11.37
C GLU A 49 17.03 -13.40 -12.27
N GLY A 50 17.19 -12.15 -11.86
CA GLY A 50 16.83 -10.98 -12.66
C GLY A 50 15.33 -10.88 -12.98
N TRP A 51 14.45 -11.13 -12.01
CA TRP A 51 13.00 -11.08 -12.24
C TRP A 51 12.50 -9.70 -12.64
N PHE A 52 13.25 -8.65 -12.35
CA PHE A 52 12.97 -7.28 -12.82
C PHE A 52 13.20 -7.11 -14.34
N GLU A 53 13.85 -8.06 -15.03
CA GLU A 53 14.14 -8.01 -16.47
C GLU A 53 13.15 -8.81 -17.32
N ARG A 54 12.29 -9.60 -16.71
CA ARG A 54 11.32 -10.46 -17.40
C ARG A 54 9.88 -10.14 -17.00
N SER A 55 8.92 -10.47 -17.88
CA SER A 55 7.50 -10.37 -17.53
C SER A 55 7.12 -11.44 -16.51
N LEU A 56 6.45 -11.03 -15.44
CA LEU A 56 5.95 -11.96 -14.42
C LEU A 56 4.69 -12.67 -14.92
N PRO A 57 4.48 -13.96 -14.55
CA PRO A 57 3.48 -14.82 -15.18
C PRO A 57 2.05 -14.59 -14.67
N ASP A 58 1.88 -14.17 -13.42
CA ASP A 58 0.58 -14.04 -12.79
C ASP A 58 0.07 -12.60 -12.79
N ALA A 59 -1.16 -12.38 -12.33
CA ALA A 59 -1.76 -11.06 -12.20
C ALA A 59 -2.41 -10.88 -10.83
N ILE A 60 -2.32 -9.68 -10.27
CA ILE A 60 -2.93 -9.31 -8.99
C ILE A 60 -3.57 -7.94 -9.08
N GLN A 61 -4.65 -7.71 -8.35
CA GLN A 61 -5.29 -6.39 -8.25
C GLN A 61 -4.74 -5.62 -7.06
N LEU A 62 -4.33 -4.38 -7.30
CA LEU A 62 -3.90 -3.45 -6.25
C LEU A 62 -4.83 -2.22 -6.21
N PRO A 63 -5.11 -1.65 -5.04
CA PRO A 63 -4.71 -2.11 -3.71
C PRO A 63 -5.39 -3.43 -3.33
N GLY A 64 -4.69 -4.26 -2.56
CA GLY A 64 -5.21 -5.55 -2.13
C GLY A 64 -4.14 -6.38 -1.43
N VAL A 65 -4.58 -7.48 -0.83
CA VAL A 65 -3.70 -8.47 -0.21
C VAL A 65 -3.72 -9.76 -1.01
N LEU A 66 -2.56 -10.37 -1.19
CA LEU A 66 -2.37 -11.54 -2.04
C LEU A 66 -3.20 -12.74 -1.57
N GLN A 67 -3.34 -12.94 -0.26
CA GLN A 67 -4.09 -14.06 0.30
C GLN A 67 -5.60 -13.99 -0.02
N ALA A 68 -6.17 -12.78 -0.05
CA ALA A 68 -7.58 -12.59 -0.41
C ALA A 68 -7.84 -12.85 -1.91
N GLN A 69 -6.79 -12.84 -2.72
CA GLN A 69 -6.86 -13.12 -4.16
C GLN A 69 -6.44 -14.55 -4.52
N GLY A 70 -6.39 -15.45 -3.50
CA GLY A 70 -6.12 -16.86 -3.70
C GLY A 70 -4.66 -17.24 -3.72
N TYR A 71 -3.74 -16.31 -3.56
CA TYR A 71 -2.30 -16.59 -3.52
C TYR A 71 -1.84 -17.04 -2.13
N GLY A 72 -0.90 -17.98 -2.11
CA GLY A 72 -0.35 -18.56 -0.90
C GLY A 72 -0.75 -20.03 -0.71
N ASP A 73 -0.37 -20.58 0.43
CA ASP A 73 -0.57 -21.96 0.78
C ASP A 73 -1.89 -22.18 1.50
N GLU A 74 -2.41 -23.40 1.41
CA GLU A 74 -3.54 -23.83 2.22
C GLU A 74 -3.13 -23.89 3.70
N ILE A 75 -4.03 -23.46 4.55
CA ILE A 75 -3.79 -23.47 5.98
C ILE A 75 -3.93 -24.88 6.52
N SER A 76 -2.93 -25.31 7.27
CA SER A 76 -2.86 -26.61 7.90
C SER A 76 -2.33 -26.49 9.34
N THR A 77 -2.29 -27.61 10.05
CA THR A 77 -1.65 -27.67 11.37
C THR A 77 -0.15 -27.37 11.34
N ASN A 78 0.47 -27.47 10.16
CA ASN A 78 1.89 -27.19 9.94
C ASN A 78 2.16 -25.75 9.44
N THR A 79 1.12 -24.91 9.32
CA THR A 79 1.28 -23.53 8.86
C THR A 79 2.24 -22.77 9.79
N PRO A 80 3.32 -22.16 9.27
CA PRO A 80 4.32 -21.48 10.08
C PRO A 80 3.86 -20.08 10.47
N TRP A 81 3.00 -19.98 11.49
CA TRP A 81 2.57 -18.70 12.02
C TRP A 81 3.72 -17.95 12.70
N VAL A 82 3.78 -16.64 12.50
CA VAL A 82 4.88 -15.77 12.98
C VAL A 82 4.63 -15.08 14.32
N LEU A 83 3.68 -15.56 15.12
CA LEU A 83 3.36 -14.96 16.41
C LEU A 83 4.11 -15.66 17.55
N SER A 84 4.78 -14.89 18.39
CA SER A 84 5.55 -15.39 19.53
C SER A 84 4.69 -16.04 20.62
N LEU A 85 3.41 -15.67 20.70
CA LEU A 85 2.44 -16.23 21.65
C LEU A 85 1.66 -17.41 21.08
N TYR A 86 2.01 -17.85 19.89
CA TYR A 86 1.34 -18.94 19.21
C TYR A 86 1.79 -20.30 19.79
N ASP A 87 0.83 -21.09 20.27
CA ASP A 87 1.05 -22.48 20.65
C ASP A 87 1.10 -23.36 19.40
N LYS A 88 2.30 -23.80 19.03
CA LYS A 88 2.53 -24.65 17.85
C LYS A 88 1.82 -25.99 17.94
N ASN A 89 1.49 -26.45 19.12
CA ASN A 89 0.86 -27.74 19.38
C ASN A 89 -0.62 -27.63 19.73
N TRP A 90 -1.23 -26.49 19.47
CA TRP A 90 -2.63 -26.19 19.79
C TRP A 90 -3.60 -27.30 19.33
N PHE A 91 -3.35 -27.87 18.17
CA PHE A 91 -4.19 -28.89 17.54
C PHE A 91 -4.14 -30.26 18.25
N LEU A 92 -3.18 -30.47 19.16
CA LEU A 92 -3.11 -31.68 19.99
C LEU A 92 -3.99 -31.60 21.24
N ARG A 93 -4.45 -30.42 21.59
CA ARG A 93 -5.33 -30.22 22.78
C ARG A 93 -6.74 -30.70 22.47
N GLU A 94 -7.35 -31.39 23.42
CA GLU A 94 -8.70 -31.94 23.27
C GLU A 94 -9.73 -30.89 22.86
N ASP A 95 -9.68 -29.69 23.46
CA ASP A 95 -10.60 -28.58 23.21
C ASP A 95 -10.53 -28.09 21.75
N TYR A 96 -9.40 -28.31 21.07
CA TYR A 96 -9.13 -27.79 19.72
C TYR A 96 -9.14 -28.86 18.63
N LYS A 97 -9.23 -30.14 18.97
CA LYS A 97 -9.34 -31.23 17.98
C LYS A 97 -10.42 -31.01 16.92
N PRO A 98 -11.62 -30.46 17.26
CA PRO A 98 -12.66 -30.20 16.25
C PRO A 98 -12.23 -29.19 15.18
N TYR A 99 -11.25 -28.34 15.47
CA TYR A 99 -10.76 -27.29 14.56
C TYR A 99 -9.55 -27.72 13.72
N ALA A 100 -9.05 -28.92 13.91
CA ALA A 100 -7.86 -29.44 13.25
C ALA A 100 -8.16 -30.53 12.19
N GLY A 101 -9.40 -30.55 11.68
CA GLY A 101 -9.81 -31.53 10.68
C GLY A 101 -9.08 -31.37 9.33
N PRO A 102 -8.91 -32.46 8.57
CA PRO A 102 -8.10 -32.45 7.34
C PRO A 102 -8.61 -31.51 6.23
N ALA A 103 -9.89 -31.14 6.27
CA ALA A 103 -10.51 -30.29 5.25
C ALA A 103 -10.83 -28.86 5.76
N SER A 104 -10.61 -28.59 7.04
CA SER A 104 -11.03 -27.29 7.62
C SER A 104 -10.25 -26.96 8.88
N VAL A 105 -8.96 -26.63 8.71
CA VAL A 105 -8.20 -26.12 9.85
C VAL A 105 -8.63 -24.69 10.16
N LYS A 106 -9.10 -24.46 11.38
CA LYS A 106 -9.46 -23.14 11.89
C LYS A 106 -8.73 -22.91 13.21
N VAL A 107 -7.76 -22.01 13.20
CA VAL A 107 -7.05 -21.62 14.41
C VAL A 107 -7.95 -20.74 15.25
N PRO A 108 -8.48 -21.19 16.40
CA PRO A 108 -9.60 -20.53 17.08
C PRO A 108 -9.23 -19.22 17.77
N PHE A 109 -7.93 -18.93 17.93
CA PHE A 109 -7.42 -17.74 18.62
C PHE A 109 -6.70 -16.75 17.67
N LEU A 110 -6.81 -16.95 16.35
CA LEU A 110 -6.20 -16.08 15.35
C LEU A 110 -7.23 -15.61 14.31
N SER A 111 -7.05 -14.38 13.84
CA SER A 111 -7.68 -13.93 12.60
C SER A 111 -7.01 -14.62 11.44
N GLN A 112 -7.60 -15.71 11.00
CA GLN A 112 -7.05 -16.57 9.97
C GLN A 112 -7.37 -16.03 8.57
N PRO A 113 -6.37 -15.72 7.73
CA PRO A 113 -6.61 -15.38 6.33
C PRO A 113 -7.03 -16.63 5.53
N PRO A 114 -7.62 -16.49 4.34
CA PRO A 114 -8.01 -17.64 3.50
C PRO A 114 -6.82 -18.46 3.00
N ARG A 115 -5.66 -17.86 2.87
CA ARG A 115 -4.39 -18.46 2.47
C ARG A 115 -3.28 -17.94 3.36
N HIS A 116 -2.18 -18.67 3.47
CA HIS A 116 -1.00 -18.23 4.20
C HIS A 116 0.17 -18.08 3.24
N TYR A 117 0.90 -16.99 3.36
CA TYR A 117 2.15 -16.79 2.65
C TYR A 117 3.15 -16.03 3.51
N LEU A 118 4.36 -16.58 3.58
CA LEU A 118 5.51 -15.95 4.20
C LEU A 118 6.67 -16.05 3.21
N GLY A 119 7.14 -14.91 2.72
CA GLY A 119 8.19 -14.85 1.72
C GLY A 119 8.11 -13.59 0.87
N VAL A 120 8.92 -13.57 -0.17
CA VAL A 120 9.01 -12.46 -1.11
C VAL A 120 7.94 -12.58 -2.20
N ALA A 121 7.34 -11.47 -2.57
CA ALA A 121 6.41 -11.37 -3.68
C ALA A 121 6.83 -10.23 -4.60
N TRP A 122 6.79 -10.48 -5.90
CA TRP A 122 7.15 -9.52 -6.93
C TRP A 122 5.91 -8.94 -7.59
N TYR A 123 5.94 -7.63 -7.80
CA TYR A 123 4.88 -6.87 -8.45
C TYR A 123 5.49 -6.04 -9.58
N GLN A 124 4.88 -6.05 -10.75
CA GLN A 124 5.42 -5.38 -11.92
C GLN A 124 4.32 -4.70 -12.72
N ARG A 125 4.59 -3.47 -13.16
CA ARG A 125 3.66 -2.71 -14.00
C ARG A 125 4.43 -1.78 -14.91
N ASP A 126 3.99 -1.67 -16.17
CA ASP A 126 4.45 -0.64 -17.08
C ASP A 126 3.68 0.65 -16.81
N ILE A 127 4.41 1.75 -16.75
CA ILE A 127 3.88 3.07 -16.42
C ILE A 127 4.27 4.04 -17.53
N GLU A 128 3.30 4.74 -18.07
CA GLU A 128 3.55 5.84 -18.98
C GLU A 128 3.58 7.16 -18.22
N ILE A 129 4.76 7.79 -18.18
CA ILE A 129 4.94 9.08 -17.51
C ILE A 129 4.46 10.19 -18.44
N PRO A 130 3.53 11.05 -18.01
CA PRO A 130 3.05 12.16 -18.80
C PRO A 130 4.19 13.13 -19.21
N ARG A 131 4.23 13.52 -20.47
CA ARG A 131 5.30 14.39 -20.99
C ARG A 131 5.49 15.68 -20.21
N HIS A 132 4.43 16.25 -19.67
CA HIS A 132 4.50 17.49 -18.87
C HIS A 132 5.13 17.30 -17.49
N TRP A 133 5.48 16.06 -17.09
CA TRP A 133 6.27 15.76 -15.90
C TRP A 133 7.78 15.73 -16.16
N MET A 134 8.21 15.81 -17.42
CA MET A 134 9.63 15.82 -17.75
C MET A 134 10.36 16.95 -17.02
N GLY A 135 11.52 16.63 -16.46
CA GLY A 135 12.32 17.57 -15.65
C GLY A 135 11.81 17.82 -14.24
N ARG A 136 10.74 17.14 -13.82
CA ARG A 136 10.25 17.20 -12.45
C ARG A 136 10.78 16.02 -11.63
N ARG A 137 10.83 16.17 -10.32
CA ARG A 137 11.01 15.05 -9.40
C ARG A 137 9.72 14.22 -9.44
N ILE A 138 9.87 12.92 -9.66
CA ILE A 138 8.79 11.95 -9.68
C ILE A 138 9.07 10.96 -8.55
N GLU A 139 8.05 10.66 -7.76
CA GLU A 139 8.15 9.74 -6.63
C GLU A 139 7.15 8.61 -6.80
N LEU A 140 7.60 7.38 -6.53
CA LEU A 140 6.72 6.23 -6.36
C LEU A 140 6.27 6.20 -4.90
N PHE A 141 4.98 6.34 -4.67
CA PHE A 141 4.37 6.32 -3.35
C PHE A 141 3.56 5.05 -3.14
N LEU A 142 3.96 4.22 -2.18
CA LEU A 142 3.27 2.98 -1.80
C LEU A 142 2.71 3.16 -0.38
N GLU A 143 1.41 3.40 -0.27
CA GLU A 143 0.78 3.83 0.98
C GLU A 143 0.89 2.80 2.12
N ARG A 144 0.71 1.52 1.79
CA ARG A 144 0.59 0.45 2.80
C ARG A 144 1.36 -0.81 2.44
N ALA A 145 2.51 -0.64 1.79
CA ALA A 145 3.42 -1.76 1.56
C ALA A 145 3.95 -2.28 2.89
N ARG A 146 4.10 -3.60 2.97
CA ARG A 146 4.58 -4.29 4.18
C ARG A 146 5.42 -5.49 3.75
N TRP A 147 6.49 -5.71 4.33
CA TRP A 147 7.26 -5.14 5.43
C TRP A 147 8.41 -4.31 4.87
N GLU A 148 9.30 -4.96 4.14
CA GLU A 148 10.35 -4.38 3.33
C GLU A 148 9.89 -4.30 1.89
N THR A 149 10.18 -3.20 1.23
CA THR A 149 9.98 -3.03 -0.20
C THR A 149 11.29 -2.62 -0.84
N ARG A 150 11.63 -3.28 -1.94
CA ARG A 150 12.69 -2.88 -2.87
C ARG A 150 12.03 -2.50 -4.17
N ALA A 151 12.33 -1.31 -4.67
CA ALA A 151 11.75 -0.80 -5.90
C ALA A 151 12.80 -0.71 -7.00
N TRP A 152 12.43 -1.16 -8.19
CA TRP A 152 13.23 -1.02 -9.41
C TRP A 152 12.49 -0.19 -10.43
N LEU A 153 13.22 0.61 -11.18
CA LEU A 153 12.76 1.22 -12.42
C LEU A 153 13.56 0.55 -13.53
N ASP A 154 12.86 -0.23 -14.35
CA ASP A 154 13.48 -1.16 -15.29
C ASP A 154 14.49 -2.07 -14.56
N GLN A 155 15.79 -1.97 -14.86
CA GLN A 155 16.84 -2.77 -14.23
C GLN A 155 17.55 -2.04 -13.07
N ARG A 156 17.18 -0.79 -12.81
CA ARG A 156 17.85 0.04 -11.82
C ARG A 156 17.13 -0.01 -10.47
N LEU A 157 17.81 -0.46 -9.43
CA LEU A 157 17.31 -0.34 -8.06
C LEU A 157 17.20 1.14 -7.69
N LEU A 158 15.99 1.57 -7.32
CA LEU A 158 15.71 2.90 -6.78
C LEU A 158 16.07 2.98 -5.31
N GLY A 159 15.77 1.93 -4.54
CA GLY A 159 16.05 1.88 -3.13
C GLY A 159 15.35 0.74 -2.40
N THR A 160 15.56 0.71 -1.08
CA THR A 160 14.91 -0.20 -0.14
C THR A 160 14.28 0.62 0.97
N ASN A 161 13.05 0.28 1.33
CA ASN A 161 12.36 0.86 2.46
C ASN A 161 11.85 -0.25 3.37
N ASN A 162 12.10 -0.13 4.67
CA ASN A 162 11.73 -1.12 5.67
C ASN A 162 10.96 -0.44 6.81
N SER A 163 9.63 -0.42 6.68
CA SER A 163 8.74 0.17 7.67
C SER A 163 7.38 -0.51 7.66
N LEU A 164 6.74 -0.58 8.84
CA LEU A 164 5.40 -1.11 9.00
C LEU A 164 4.31 -0.03 8.97
N CYS A 165 4.64 1.18 9.38
CA CYS A 165 3.66 2.16 9.81
C CYS A 165 3.58 3.39 8.92
N VAL A 166 4.56 3.59 8.04
CA VAL A 166 4.61 4.75 7.14
C VAL A 166 4.61 4.31 5.68
N PRO A 167 4.18 5.16 4.76
CA PRO A 167 4.30 4.88 3.34
C PRO A 167 5.75 4.67 2.90
N HIS A 168 5.95 3.82 1.91
CA HIS A 168 7.25 3.66 1.26
C HIS A 168 7.32 4.59 0.06
N VAL A 169 8.35 5.44 0.01
CA VAL A 169 8.56 6.44 -1.04
C VAL A 169 9.93 6.22 -1.68
N PHE A 170 9.96 6.22 -3.00
CA PHE A 170 11.17 6.03 -3.81
C PHE A 170 11.31 7.10 -4.87
#